data_d7ca4e88f1e3a29901ccebd7be1313f2
#
_entry.id   d7ca4e88f1e3a29901ccebd7be1313f2
#
_cell.length_a   1.000
_cell.length_b   1.000
_cell.length_c   1.000
_cell.angle_alpha   90.00
_cell.angle_beta   90.00
_cell.angle_gamma   90.00
#
_symmetry.space_group_name_H-M   'P 1'
#
loop_
_entity.id
_entity.type
_entity.pdbx_description
1 polymer ?
#
loop_
_entity_poly.entity_id
_entity_poly.type
_entity_poly.pdbx_seq_one_letter_code
_entity_poly.pdbx_strand_id
1 'polypeptide(L)'
;MKSFGEIIKTERENKGLILRKVASALDIDQAIVSKFERGDRIPSKEQVEKFAAFYNLDKNKLITSWLSDQIANSILYEENIGEVLKVAEEKAIYLKTIQDGK
;
A
#
# COMPACT_ATOMS: atom_id res chain seq x y z
N MET A 1 -3.55 -7.83 -11.72
CA MET A 1 -2.88 -7.62 -10.42
C MET A 1 -3.69 -6.63 -9.59
N LYS A 2 -3.93 -6.97 -8.35
CA LYS A 2 -4.73 -6.10 -7.47
C LYS A 2 -3.87 -5.03 -6.80
N SER A 3 -4.40 -3.82 -6.74
CA SER A 3 -3.83 -2.74 -5.95
C SER A 3 -4.11 -2.98 -4.46
N PHE A 4 -3.41 -2.24 -3.59
CA PHE A 4 -3.69 -2.26 -2.16
C PHE A 4 -5.19 -2.01 -1.89
N GLY A 5 -5.76 -0.98 -2.52
CA GLY A 5 -7.18 -0.63 -2.33
C GLY A 5 -8.12 -1.76 -2.72
N GLU A 6 -7.84 -2.41 -3.84
CA GLU A 6 -8.64 -3.55 -4.30
C GLU A 6 -8.52 -4.75 -3.35
N ILE A 7 -7.33 -4.97 -2.80
CA ILE A 7 -7.10 -6.06 -1.84
C ILE A 7 -7.96 -5.86 -0.60
N ILE A 8 -7.92 -4.68 0.01
CA ILE A 8 -8.68 -4.42 1.25
C ILE A 8 -10.18 -4.40 0.99
N LYS A 9 -10.62 -3.92 -0.19
CA LYS A 9 -12.03 -3.94 -0.57
C LYS A 9 -12.52 -5.37 -0.72
N THR A 10 -11.75 -6.22 -1.41
CA THR A 10 -12.08 -7.64 -1.61
C THR A 10 -12.20 -8.35 -0.26
N GLU A 11 -11.26 -8.11 0.65
CA GLU A 11 -11.30 -8.71 1.99
C GLU A 11 -12.55 -8.28 2.76
N ARG A 12 -12.88 -6.99 2.69
CA ARG A 12 -14.08 -6.47 3.35
C ARG A 12 -15.34 -7.14 2.80
N GLU A 13 -15.45 -7.21 1.47
CA GLU A 13 -16.63 -7.82 0.82
C GLU A 13 -16.72 -9.30 1.10
N ASN A 14 -15.61 -10.02 1.05
CA ASN A 14 -15.58 -11.46 1.36
C ASN A 14 -16.01 -11.78 2.79
N LYS A 15 -15.75 -10.86 3.72
CA LYS A 15 -16.15 -11.01 5.11
C LYS A 15 -17.55 -10.44 5.40
N GLY A 16 -18.22 -9.92 4.37
CA GLY A 16 -19.58 -9.35 4.50
C GLY A 16 -19.62 -8.11 5.38
N LEU A 17 -18.53 -7.34 5.44
CA LEU A 17 -18.45 -6.16 6.29
C LEU A 17 -18.82 -4.90 5.52
N ILE A 18 -19.54 -3.98 6.17
CA ILE A 18 -19.81 -2.65 5.63
C ILE A 18 -18.68 -1.71 6.02
N LEU A 19 -18.50 -0.64 5.23
CA LEU A 19 -17.43 0.35 5.46
C LEU A 19 -17.42 0.90 6.89
N ARG A 20 -18.59 1.20 7.45
CA ARG A 20 -18.71 1.76 8.80
C ARG A 20 -18.08 0.84 9.85
N LYS A 21 -18.28 -0.47 9.71
CA LYS A 21 -17.72 -1.45 10.66
C LYS A 21 -16.19 -1.46 10.62
N VAL A 22 -15.63 -1.45 9.42
CA VAL A 22 -14.18 -1.44 9.24
C VAL A 22 -13.58 -0.13 9.77
N ALA A 23 -14.21 0.99 9.43
CA ALA A 23 -13.78 2.31 9.87
C ALA A 23 -13.74 2.39 11.40
N SER A 24 -14.79 1.92 12.05
CA SER A 24 -14.88 1.90 13.52
C SER A 24 -13.80 1.02 14.13
N ALA A 25 -13.60 -0.18 13.58
CA ALA A 25 -12.59 -1.12 14.10
C ALA A 25 -11.16 -0.58 13.98
N LEU A 26 -10.86 0.17 12.92
CA LEU A 26 -9.52 0.70 12.66
C LEU A 26 -9.33 2.13 13.16
N ASP A 27 -10.38 2.73 13.69
CA ASP A 27 -10.37 4.14 14.12
C ASP A 27 -9.94 5.07 12.99
N ILE A 28 -10.55 4.88 11.84
CA ILE A 28 -10.34 5.70 10.64
C ILE A 28 -11.69 6.17 10.15
N ASP A 29 -11.78 7.41 9.71
CA ASP A 29 -13.02 7.97 9.15
C ASP A 29 -13.53 7.10 7.99
N GLN A 30 -14.82 6.84 7.94
CA GLN A 30 -15.45 5.98 6.92
C GLN A 30 -15.16 6.48 5.50
N ALA A 31 -15.26 7.79 5.27
CA ALA A 31 -15.00 8.37 3.95
C ALA A 31 -13.53 8.15 3.54
N ILE A 32 -12.62 8.17 4.50
CA ILE A 32 -11.20 7.93 4.25
C ILE A 32 -10.96 6.46 3.86
N VAL A 33 -11.59 5.51 4.58
CA VAL A 33 -11.49 4.09 4.22
C VAL A 33 -11.99 3.87 2.79
N SER A 34 -13.13 4.50 2.44
CA SER A 34 -13.68 4.42 1.08
C SER A 34 -12.67 4.94 0.04
N LYS A 35 -12.00 6.05 0.33
CA LYS A 35 -10.98 6.61 -0.57
C LYS A 35 -9.76 5.69 -0.71
N PHE A 36 -9.35 5.03 0.37
CA PHE A 36 -8.28 4.03 0.30
C PHE A 36 -8.66 2.89 -0.63
N GLU A 37 -9.89 2.40 -0.52
CA GLU A 37 -10.36 1.29 -1.37
C GLU A 37 -10.40 1.67 -2.85
N ARG A 38 -10.75 2.92 -3.15
CA ARG A 38 -10.81 3.41 -4.53
C ARG A 38 -9.46 3.86 -5.09
N GLY A 39 -8.43 3.95 -4.24
CA GLY A 39 -7.14 4.47 -4.66
C GLY A 39 -7.09 5.99 -4.75
N ASP A 40 -8.09 6.69 -4.23
CA ASP A 40 -8.15 8.16 -4.24
C ASP A 40 -7.30 8.79 -3.14
N ARG A 41 -6.86 8.00 -2.18
CA ARG A 41 -6.01 8.45 -1.09
C ARG A 41 -5.06 7.33 -0.71
N ILE A 42 -3.83 7.71 -0.35
CA ILE A 42 -2.78 6.77 0.03
C ILE A 42 -2.69 6.72 1.55
N PRO A 43 -2.86 5.53 2.17
CA PRO A 43 -2.72 5.42 3.61
C PRO A 43 -1.25 5.50 4.03
N SER A 44 -1.01 5.75 5.30
CA SER A 44 0.33 5.65 5.88
C SER A 44 0.70 4.18 6.05
N LYS A 45 2.00 3.91 6.22
CA LYS A 45 2.47 2.55 6.47
C LYS A 45 1.81 1.96 7.73
N GLU A 46 1.67 2.78 8.78
CA GLU A 46 1.02 2.36 10.02
C GLU A 46 -0.43 1.93 9.77
N GLN A 47 -1.16 2.68 8.95
CA GLN A 47 -2.52 2.31 8.57
C GLN A 47 -2.56 1.02 7.77
N VAL A 48 -1.60 0.81 6.86
CA VAL A 48 -1.48 -0.45 6.11
C VAL A 48 -1.30 -1.62 7.07
N GLU A 49 -0.47 -1.46 8.10
CA GLU A 49 -0.25 -2.50 9.10
C GLU A 49 -1.52 -2.80 9.90
N LYS A 50 -2.33 -1.77 10.19
CA LYS A 50 -3.63 -1.95 10.84
C LYS A 50 -4.58 -2.78 9.98
N PHE A 51 -4.63 -2.51 8.67
CA PHE A 51 -5.44 -3.30 7.74
C PHE A 51 -4.97 -4.75 7.69
N ALA A 52 -3.67 -4.98 7.64
CA ALA A 52 -3.11 -6.32 7.60
C ALA A 52 -3.51 -7.12 8.85
N ALA A 53 -3.40 -6.51 10.02
CA ALA A 53 -3.80 -7.15 11.28
C ALA A 53 -5.29 -7.44 11.32
N PHE A 54 -6.11 -6.46 10.92
CA PHE A 54 -7.57 -6.59 10.97
C PHE A 54 -8.08 -7.72 10.06
N TYR A 55 -7.55 -7.80 8.84
CA TYR A 55 -7.96 -8.81 7.86
C TYR A 55 -7.12 -10.11 7.94
N ASN A 56 -6.20 -10.19 8.88
CA ASN A 56 -5.28 -11.33 9.03
C ASN A 56 -4.54 -11.64 7.74
N LEU A 57 -3.97 -10.59 7.13
CA LEU A 57 -3.17 -10.69 5.93
C LEU A 57 -1.68 -10.63 6.28
N ASP A 58 -0.85 -11.16 5.40
CA ASP A 58 0.60 -11.05 5.53
C ASP A 58 1.01 -9.59 5.44
N LYS A 59 1.55 -9.04 6.52
CA LYS A 59 1.94 -7.64 6.64
C LYS A 59 2.93 -7.22 5.55
N ASN A 60 3.95 -8.03 5.33
CA ASN A 60 5.00 -7.70 4.36
C ASN A 60 4.47 -7.69 2.92
N LYS A 61 3.58 -8.63 2.60
CA LYS A 61 2.95 -8.67 1.28
C LYS A 61 2.05 -7.45 1.06
N LEU A 62 1.32 -7.04 2.08
CA LEU A 62 0.43 -5.89 1.96
C LEU A 62 1.24 -4.59 1.83
N ILE A 63 2.32 -4.44 2.58
CA ILE A 63 3.23 -3.29 2.46
C ILE A 63 3.85 -3.26 1.07
N THR A 64 4.28 -4.41 0.54
CA THR A 64 4.84 -4.51 -0.80
C THR A 64 3.84 -4.03 -1.85
N SER A 65 2.57 -4.44 -1.73
CA SER A 65 1.51 -4.00 -2.64
C SER A 65 1.32 -2.49 -2.55
N TRP A 66 1.24 -1.95 -1.33
CA TRP A 66 1.06 -0.52 -1.08
C TRP A 66 2.21 0.32 -1.67
N LEU A 67 3.46 -0.09 -1.45
CA LEU A 67 4.62 0.63 -2.00
C LEU A 67 4.74 0.48 -3.51
N SER A 68 4.52 -0.73 -4.03
CA SER A 68 4.62 -0.97 -5.47
C SER A 68 3.56 -0.19 -6.26
N ASP A 69 2.36 0.00 -5.69
CA ASP A 69 1.35 0.86 -6.31
C ASP A 69 1.89 2.28 -6.51
N GLN A 70 2.54 2.82 -5.50
CA GLN A 70 3.07 4.18 -5.54
C GLN A 70 4.19 4.31 -6.58
N ILE A 71 5.09 3.34 -6.62
CA ILE A 71 6.18 3.31 -7.60
C ILE A 71 5.61 3.16 -9.01
N ALA A 72 4.67 2.23 -9.20
CA ALA A 72 4.04 2.01 -10.50
C ALA A 72 3.37 3.29 -11.02
N ASN A 73 2.65 3.99 -10.15
CA ASN A 73 1.99 5.24 -10.53
C ASN A 73 2.99 6.34 -10.91
N SER A 74 4.17 6.36 -10.30
CA SER A 74 5.17 7.39 -10.61
C SER A 74 5.90 7.15 -11.93
N ILE A 75 5.91 5.92 -12.44
CA ILE A 75 6.64 5.57 -13.66
C ILE A 75 5.72 5.11 -14.81
N LEU A 76 4.40 5.23 -14.61
CA LEU A 76 3.39 4.66 -15.51
C LEU A 76 3.59 5.04 -16.98
N TYR A 77 3.99 6.26 -17.25
CA TYR A 77 4.12 6.79 -18.62
C TYR A 77 5.56 6.86 -19.11
N GLU A 78 6.52 6.30 -18.37
CA GLU A 78 7.91 6.32 -18.78
C GLU A 78 8.20 5.19 -19.79
N GLU A 79 9.09 5.48 -20.75
CA GLU A 79 9.45 4.50 -21.78
C GLU A 79 10.44 3.46 -21.27
N ASN A 80 11.35 3.85 -20.36
CA ASN A 80 12.43 3.01 -19.86
C ASN A 80 12.15 2.49 -18.45
N ILE A 81 10.99 1.90 -18.23
CA ILE A 81 10.56 1.44 -16.90
C ILE A 81 11.60 0.52 -16.25
N GLY A 82 12.10 -0.46 -17.01
CA GLY A 82 13.08 -1.41 -16.49
C GLY A 82 14.37 -0.74 -16.01
N GLU A 83 14.90 0.19 -16.80
CA GLU A 83 16.12 0.91 -16.45
C GLU A 83 15.89 1.84 -15.25
N VAL A 84 14.74 2.52 -15.21
CA VAL A 84 14.39 3.39 -14.08
C VAL A 84 14.34 2.59 -12.79
N LEU A 85 13.70 1.42 -12.80
CA LEU A 85 13.59 0.56 -11.62
C LEU A 85 14.95 0.03 -11.17
N LYS A 86 15.78 -0.37 -12.14
CA LYS A 86 17.13 -0.87 -11.85
C LYS A 86 17.97 0.20 -11.13
N VAL A 87 17.99 1.41 -11.69
CA VAL A 87 18.76 2.51 -11.11
C VAL A 87 18.18 2.92 -9.75
N ALA A 88 16.86 2.95 -9.61
CA ALA A 88 16.21 3.27 -8.35
C ALA A 88 16.61 2.27 -7.26
N GLU A 89 16.64 0.98 -7.58
CA GLU A 89 17.09 -0.06 -6.65
C GLU A 89 18.54 0.18 -6.21
N GLU A 90 19.42 0.44 -7.16
CA GLU A 90 20.83 0.72 -6.86
C GLU A 90 20.98 1.93 -5.95
N LYS A 91 20.24 3.00 -6.23
CA LYS A 91 20.24 4.21 -5.40
C LYS A 91 19.71 3.95 -3.99
N ALA A 92 18.65 3.17 -3.89
CA ALA A 92 18.06 2.84 -2.58
C ALA A 92 19.04 2.05 -1.71
N ILE A 93 19.73 1.07 -2.30
CA ILE A 93 20.74 0.26 -1.62
C ILE A 93 21.91 1.15 -1.18
N TYR A 94 22.37 2.03 -2.07
CA TYR A 94 23.46 2.96 -1.79
C TYR A 94 23.10 3.90 -0.62
N LEU A 95 21.92 4.52 -0.67
CA LEU A 95 21.47 5.42 0.38
C LEU A 95 21.35 4.71 1.73
N LYS A 96 20.85 3.47 1.73
CA LYS A 96 20.76 2.67 2.94
C LYS A 96 22.14 2.39 3.52
N THR A 97 23.12 2.08 2.67
CA THR A 97 24.51 1.85 3.10
C THR A 97 25.10 3.08 3.78
N ILE A 98 24.87 4.26 3.22
CA ILE A 98 25.36 5.52 3.80
C ILE A 98 24.72 5.75 5.18
N GLN A 99 23.41 5.54 5.31
CA GLN A 99 22.72 5.77 6.57
C GLN A 99 23.12 4.76 7.63
N ASP A 100 23.28 3.49 7.25
CA ASP A 100 23.69 2.43 8.17
C ASP A 100 25.17 2.58 8.58
N GLY A 101 25.97 3.29 7.81
CA GLY A 101 27.37 3.54 8.10
C GLY A 101 27.64 4.69 9.08
N LYS A 102 26.58 5.34 9.56
CA LYS A 102 26.69 6.44 10.52
C LYS A 102 26.63 5.97 11.98
#